data_3c3b79d7d79475d169ac54f4dca2fc3d
#
_entry.id   3c3b79d7d79475d169ac54f4dca2fc3d
#
_cell.length_a   1.000
_cell.length_b   1.000
_cell.length_c   1.000
_cell.angle_alpha   90.00
_cell.angle_beta   90.00
_cell.angle_gamma   90.00
#
_symmetry.space_group_name_H-M   'P 1'
#
loop_
_entity.id
_entity.type
_entity.pdbx_description
1 polymer ?
#
loop_
_entity_poly.entity_id
_entity_poly.type
_entity_poly.pdbx_seq_one_letter_code
_entity_poly.pdbx_strand_id
1 'polypeptide(L)'
;AEGMILIDLIYSVKKDAEIVFLDTNLHFQETYDLIDRVKARYPELNIKLKQPDLTLEEQADQFNPALWKNDPNQCCYIRKIKPLEEVLSGATAWVSGLRREQSPSRQSTNFINKDERFKSVKVCPLIHWTWDDVWAYIKKYDLHYNELHDFNYPSIGCIPCTAAVSGSGDSREGRWSNSTKTECGLHTTNKP
;
A
#
# COMPACT_ATOMS: atom_id res chain seq x y z
N ALA A 1 -1.57 -5.80 -6.54
CA ALA A 1 -0.74 -6.74 -7.30
C ALA A 1 0.60 -6.98 -6.56
N GLU A 2 1.46 -6.00 -6.40
CA GLU A 2 2.83 -6.14 -5.85
C GLU A 2 2.86 -6.75 -4.44
N GLY A 3 1.93 -6.38 -3.58
CA GLY A 3 1.82 -6.94 -2.23
C GLY A 3 1.64 -8.45 -2.23
N MET A 4 0.91 -9.00 -3.20
CA MET A 4 0.68 -10.44 -3.32
C MET A 4 1.97 -11.19 -3.70
N ILE A 5 2.75 -10.61 -4.60
CA ILE A 5 4.06 -11.16 -4.97
C ILE A 5 5.02 -11.17 -3.78
N LEU A 6 5.05 -10.06 -3.02
CA LEU A 6 5.89 -9.97 -1.82
C LEU A 6 5.49 -11.01 -0.77
N ILE A 7 4.20 -11.24 -0.56
CA ILE A 7 3.69 -12.25 0.36
C ILE A 7 4.16 -13.65 -0.07
N ASP A 8 4.02 -13.98 -1.34
CA ASP A 8 4.44 -15.28 -1.89
C ASP A 8 5.96 -15.50 -1.78
N LEU A 9 6.75 -14.50 -2.16
CA LEU A 9 8.21 -14.53 -2.03
C LEU A 9 8.65 -14.66 -0.55
N ILE A 10 8.05 -13.89 0.34
CA ILE A 10 8.36 -13.94 1.78
C ILE A 10 7.98 -15.30 2.35
N TYR A 11 6.81 -15.83 2.02
CA TYR A 11 6.35 -17.13 2.48
C TYR A 11 7.26 -18.26 2.03
N SER A 12 7.86 -18.17 0.84
CA SER A 12 8.82 -19.16 0.36
C SER A 12 10.10 -19.24 1.18
N VAL A 13 10.46 -18.14 1.87
CA VAL A 13 11.67 -18.02 2.68
C VAL A 13 11.37 -18.19 4.18
N LYS A 14 10.26 -17.61 4.65
CA LYS A 14 9.86 -17.58 6.06
C LYS A 14 8.35 -17.69 6.17
N LYS A 15 7.85 -18.88 6.45
CA LYS A 15 6.42 -19.17 6.49
C LYS A 15 5.67 -18.45 7.60
N ASP A 16 6.30 -18.22 8.75
CA ASP A 16 5.76 -17.51 9.92
C ASP A 16 6.10 -16.01 9.91
N ALA A 17 6.39 -15.44 8.74
CA ALA A 17 6.70 -14.02 8.63
C ALA A 17 5.53 -13.14 9.09
N GLU A 18 5.86 -11.99 9.70
CA GLU A 18 4.87 -10.99 10.06
C GLU A 18 4.53 -10.14 8.83
N ILE A 19 3.25 -10.10 8.50
CA ILE A 19 2.70 -9.26 7.45
C ILE A 19 1.74 -8.26 8.11
N VAL A 20 1.98 -6.98 7.92
CA VAL A 20 1.10 -5.94 8.45
C VAL A 20 0.30 -5.31 7.33
N PHE A 21 -1.02 -5.38 7.44
CA PHE A 21 -1.94 -4.65 6.61
C PHE A 21 -2.41 -3.39 7.35
N LEU A 22 -2.20 -2.22 6.72
CA LEU A 22 -2.68 -0.94 7.26
C LEU A 22 -4.17 -0.79 6.89
N ASP A 23 -5.03 -1.13 7.81
CA ASP A 23 -6.47 -0.99 7.62
C ASP A 23 -6.91 0.45 7.94
N THR A 24 -7.18 1.20 6.89
CA THR A 24 -7.61 2.60 7.01
C THR A 24 -9.09 2.76 7.34
N ASN A 25 -9.88 1.70 7.42
CA ASN A 25 -11.35 1.68 7.47
C ASN A 25 -12.02 2.36 6.25
N LEU A 26 -11.27 2.55 5.15
CA LEU A 26 -11.71 3.20 3.93
C LEU A 26 -11.35 2.36 2.68
N HIS A 27 -11.03 1.09 2.85
CA HIS A 27 -10.71 0.22 1.72
C HIS A 27 -11.98 -0.30 1.03
N PHE A 28 -11.82 -0.69 -0.23
CA PHE A 28 -12.83 -1.41 -0.99
C PHE A 28 -13.09 -2.79 -0.36
N GLN A 29 -14.31 -3.33 -0.52
CA GLN A 29 -14.65 -4.66 -0.03
C GLN A 29 -13.75 -5.73 -0.66
N GLU A 30 -13.42 -5.60 -1.94
CA GLU A 30 -12.52 -6.48 -2.68
C GLU A 30 -11.11 -6.55 -2.06
N THR A 31 -10.70 -5.53 -1.33
CA THR A 31 -9.43 -5.54 -0.58
C THR A 31 -9.53 -6.40 0.68
N TYR A 32 -10.65 -6.33 1.40
CA TYR A 32 -10.90 -7.18 2.57
C TYR A 32 -11.08 -8.65 2.17
N ASP A 33 -11.82 -8.91 1.10
CA ASP A 33 -12.01 -10.25 0.54
C ASP A 33 -10.68 -10.88 0.11
N LEU A 34 -9.78 -10.06 -0.46
CA LEU A 34 -8.42 -10.50 -0.80
C LEU A 34 -7.62 -10.90 0.44
N ILE A 35 -7.73 -10.16 1.55
CA ILE A 35 -7.04 -10.49 2.80
C ILE A 35 -7.49 -11.86 3.31
N ASP A 36 -8.78 -12.17 3.24
CA ASP A 36 -9.30 -13.46 3.69
C ASP A 36 -8.84 -14.61 2.78
N ARG A 37 -8.78 -14.38 1.47
CA ARG A 37 -8.17 -15.32 0.51
C ARG A 37 -6.68 -15.56 0.78
N VAL A 38 -5.95 -14.51 1.15
CA VAL A 38 -4.53 -14.60 1.53
C VAL A 38 -4.35 -15.43 2.79
N LYS A 39 -5.13 -15.19 3.84
CA LYS A 39 -5.09 -15.98 5.08
C LYS A 39 -5.38 -17.45 4.83
N ALA A 40 -6.33 -17.77 3.94
CA ALA A 40 -6.66 -19.14 3.57
C ALA A 40 -5.51 -19.82 2.80
N ARG A 41 -4.84 -19.12 1.91
CA ARG A 41 -3.73 -19.64 1.10
C ARG A 41 -2.42 -19.80 1.88
N TYR A 42 -2.16 -18.90 2.83
CA TYR A 42 -0.92 -18.83 3.60
C TYR A 42 -1.19 -18.89 5.12
N PRO A 43 -1.70 -20.00 5.63
CA PRO A 43 -2.22 -20.08 7.01
C PRO A 43 -1.15 -19.95 8.10
N GLU A 44 0.12 -20.12 7.75
CA GLU A 44 1.24 -20.01 8.70
C GLU A 44 1.73 -18.55 8.85
N LEU A 45 1.36 -17.63 7.93
CA LEU A 45 1.75 -16.21 8.02
C LEU A 45 1.07 -15.52 9.22
N ASN A 46 1.85 -14.71 9.92
CA ASN A 46 1.33 -13.87 10.98
C ASN A 46 0.78 -12.55 10.39
N ILE A 47 -0.47 -12.56 9.92
CA ILE A 47 -1.11 -11.40 9.29
C ILE A 47 -1.82 -10.56 10.36
N LYS A 48 -1.34 -9.33 10.56
CA LYS A 48 -1.91 -8.35 11.49
C LYS A 48 -2.58 -7.21 10.72
N LEU A 49 -3.78 -6.83 11.16
CA LEU A 49 -4.45 -5.62 10.69
C LEU A 49 -4.16 -4.49 11.67
N LYS A 50 -3.48 -3.45 11.21
CA LYS A 50 -3.22 -2.25 12.01
C LYS A 50 -4.18 -1.15 11.61
N GLN A 51 -5.04 -0.78 12.52
CA GLN A 51 -6.01 0.31 12.37
C GLN A 51 -5.46 1.63 12.94
N PRO A 52 -5.98 2.79 12.49
CA PRO A 52 -5.74 4.08 13.13
C PRO A 52 -6.32 4.12 14.55
N ASP A 53 -5.78 4.99 15.39
CA ASP A 53 -6.30 5.20 16.74
C ASP A 53 -7.69 5.83 16.73
N LEU A 54 -7.97 6.70 15.74
CA LEU A 54 -9.24 7.37 15.59
C LEU A 54 -10.19 6.57 14.68
N THR A 55 -11.43 6.40 15.10
CA THR A 55 -12.53 6.00 14.23
C THR A 55 -12.78 7.06 13.16
N LEU A 56 -13.63 6.77 12.17
CA LEU A 56 -14.03 7.77 11.17
C LEU A 56 -14.90 8.88 11.77
N GLU A 57 -15.72 8.55 12.77
CA GLU A 57 -16.57 9.50 13.50
C GLU A 57 -15.70 10.45 14.33
N GLU A 58 -14.79 9.93 15.14
CA GLU A 58 -13.86 10.75 15.92
C GLU A 58 -12.99 11.65 15.07
N GLN A 59 -12.54 11.15 13.91
CA GLN A 59 -11.81 11.96 12.93
C GLN A 59 -12.69 13.08 12.37
N ALA A 60 -13.96 12.79 12.06
CA ALA A 60 -14.89 13.79 11.56
C ALA A 60 -15.16 14.90 12.59
N ASP A 61 -15.34 14.52 13.85
CA ASP A 61 -15.58 15.46 14.95
C ASP A 61 -14.37 16.34 15.25
N GLN A 62 -13.16 15.77 15.21
CA GLN A 62 -11.93 16.50 15.53
C GLN A 62 -11.42 17.38 14.40
N PHE A 63 -11.69 17.02 13.14
CA PHE A 63 -11.14 17.70 11.97
C PHE A 63 -12.24 18.09 10.97
N ASN A 64 -12.79 17.11 10.23
CA ASN A 64 -13.76 17.33 9.16
C ASN A 64 -14.37 16.00 8.71
N PRO A 65 -15.68 15.92 8.41
CA PRO A 65 -16.34 14.71 7.92
C PRO A 65 -15.73 14.10 6.65
N ALA A 66 -15.15 14.94 5.80
CA ALA A 66 -14.50 14.50 4.55
C ALA A 66 -13.02 14.91 4.53
N LEU A 67 -12.28 14.60 5.58
CA LEU A 67 -10.87 14.98 5.71
C LEU A 67 -10.02 14.55 4.50
N TRP A 68 -10.30 13.39 3.91
CA TRP A 68 -9.63 12.92 2.69
C TRP A 68 -9.80 13.85 1.48
N LYS A 69 -10.86 14.68 1.46
CA LYS A 69 -11.15 15.66 0.40
C LYS A 69 -10.54 17.03 0.74
N ASN A 70 -10.64 17.46 1.98
CA ASN A 70 -10.27 18.80 2.41
C ASN A 70 -8.77 18.91 2.78
N ASP A 71 -8.25 17.88 3.46
CA ASP A 71 -6.82 17.73 3.76
C ASP A 71 -6.40 16.27 3.61
N PRO A 72 -6.13 15.81 2.38
CA PRO A 72 -5.70 14.44 2.12
C PRO A 72 -4.34 14.09 2.75
N ASN A 73 -3.50 15.08 3.09
CA ASN A 73 -2.23 14.84 3.77
C ASN A 73 -2.47 14.46 5.22
N GLN A 74 -3.28 15.24 5.93
CA GLN A 74 -3.66 14.96 7.31
C GLN A 74 -4.40 13.63 7.43
N CYS A 75 -5.34 13.35 6.50
CA CYS A 75 -6.03 12.06 6.46
C CYS A 75 -5.04 10.89 6.30
N CYS A 76 -4.10 10.98 5.36
CA CYS A 76 -3.08 9.94 5.20
C CYS A 76 -2.14 9.83 6.41
N TYR A 77 -1.83 10.94 7.07
CA TYR A 77 -1.03 10.91 8.28
C TYR A 77 -1.72 10.11 9.39
N ILE A 78 -2.97 10.44 9.71
CA ILE A 78 -3.75 9.76 10.76
C ILE A 78 -3.96 8.28 10.42
N ARG A 79 -4.36 7.99 9.16
CA ARG A 79 -4.85 6.65 8.81
C ARG A 79 -3.78 5.70 8.27
N LYS A 80 -2.59 6.20 7.94
CA LYS A 80 -1.52 5.35 7.35
C LYS A 80 -0.17 5.57 7.99
N ILE A 81 0.28 6.84 8.08
CA ILE A 81 1.65 7.13 8.47
C ILE A 81 1.86 6.85 9.96
N LYS A 82 1.01 7.41 10.81
CA LYS A 82 1.08 7.17 12.26
C LYS A 82 0.95 5.69 12.62
N PRO A 83 -0.03 4.93 12.10
CA PRO A 83 -0.10 3.49 12.32
C PRO A 83 1.15 2.73 11.85
N LEU A 84 1.75 3.14 10.73
CA LEU A 84 2.99 2.52 10.25
C LEU A 84 4.19 2.86 11.14
N GLU A 85 4.30 4.11 11.63
CA GLU A 85 5.33 4.51 12.59
C GLU A 85 5.29 3.63 13.85
N GLU A 86 4.11 3.34 14.36
CA GLU A 86 3.92 2.47 15.52
C GLU A 86 4.35 1.03 15.22
N VAL A 87 3.96 0.48 14.07
CA VAL A 87 4.35 -0.87 13.63
C VAL A 87 5.85 -0.98 13.44
N LEU A 88 6.47 0.03 12.84
CA LEU A 88 7.91 0.03 12.55
C LEU A 88 8.76 0.47 13.74
N SER A 89 8.15 0.86 14.85
CA SER A 89 8.87 1.19 16.07
C SER A 89 9.65 -0.03 16.57
N GLY A 90 10.97 0.05 16.48
CA GLY A 90 11.88 -1.06 16.83
C GLY A 90 12.14 -2.08 15.71
N ALA A 91 11.52 -1.94 14.54
CA ALA A 91 11.82 -2.78 13.40
C ALA A 91 13.15 -2.38 12.74
N THR A 92 14.05 -3.34 12.54
CA THR A 92 15.33 -3.10 11.85
C THR A 92 15.12 -2.79 10.37
N ALA A 93 14.19 -3.51 9.74
CA ALA A 93 13.89 -3.35 8.31
C ALA A 93 12.42 -3.67 8.01
N TRP A 94 11.93 -3.16 6.89
CA TRP A 94 10.63 -3.49 6.34
C TRP A 94 10.69 -3.63 4.82
N VAL A 95 9.76 -4.40 4.26
CA VAL A 95 9.68 -4.69 2.83
C VAL A 95 8.54 -3.89 2.19
N SER A 96 8.82 -3.29 1.04
CA SER A 96 7.85 -2.49 0.29
C SER A 96 7.77 -2.91 -1.17
N GLY A 97 6.55 -2.94 -1.73
CA GLY A 97 6.26 -3.27 -3.13
C GLY A 97 6.50 -2.11 -4.11
N LEU A 98 7.43 -1.21 -3.82
CA LEU A 98 7.76 -0.12 -4.72
C LEU A 98 8.42 -0.64 -6.00
N ARG A 99 8.05 -0.03 -7.14
CA ARG A 99 8.69 -0.19 -8.45
C ARG A 99 9.00 1.19 -9.03
N ARG A 100 10.12 1.33 -9.71
CA ARG A 100 10.50 2.61 -10.35
C ARG A 100 9.50 3.07 -11.40
N GLU A 101 8.92 2.12 -12.12
CA GLU A 101 7.94 2.38 -13.17
C GLU A 101 6.62 3.01 -12.67
N GLN A 102 6.31 2.88 -11.37
CA GLN A 102 5.03 3.33 -10.84
C GLN A 102 4.82 4.84 -10.87
N SER A 103 5.87 5.63 -10.77
CA SER A 103 5.80 7.09 -10.88
C SER A 103 7.20 7.72 -11.00
N PRO A 104 7.30 8.97 -11.54
CA PRO A 104 8.57 9.70 -11.60
C PRO A 104 9.22 9.89 -10.22
N SER A 105 8.44 10.09 -9.17
CA SER A 105 8.95 10.25 -7.79
C SER A 105 9.67 9.01 -7.24
N ARG A 106 9.46 7.83 -7.86
CA ARG A 106 10.03 6.55 -7.43
C ARG A 106 11.27 6.14 -8.22
N GLN A 107 11.61 6.86 -9.28
CA GLN A 107 12.74 6.50 -10.17
C GLN A 107 14.10 6.45 -9.45
N SER A 108 14.30 7.28 -8.44
CA SER A 108 15.53 7.34 -7.63
C SER A 108 15.57 6.33 -6.49
N THR A 109 14.51 5.53 -6.28
CA THR A 109 14.46 4.54 -5.20
C THR A 109 15.42 3.39 -5.52
N ASN A 110 16.19 2.97 -4.50
CA ASN A 110 17.10 1.83 -4.58
C ASN A 110 16.45 0.54 -4.07
N PHE A 111 17.12 -0.58 -4.29
CA PHE A 111 16.71 -1.86 -3.72
C PHE A 111 16.73 -1.82 -2.18
N ILE A 112 17.78 -1.24 -1.60
CA ILE A 112 17.90 -0.98 -0.15
C ILE A 112 17.99 0.52 0.05
N ASN A 113 17.16 1.06 0.95
CA ASN A 113 17.11 2.48 1.27
C ASN A 113 17.17 2.67 2.78
N LYS A 114 17.92 3.67 3.22
CA LYS A 114 17.82 4.16 4.59
C LYS A 114 16.51 4.93 4.72
N ASP A 115 15.68 4.55 5.66
CA ASP A 115 14.41 5.23 5.93
C ASP A 115 14.54 6.08 7.20
N GLU A 116 14.88 7.34 7.00
CA GLU A 116 15.12 8.29 8.11
C GLU A 116 13.84 8.57 8.92
N ARG A 117 12.66 8.49 8.29
CA ARG A 117 11.39 8.71 8.97
C ARG A 117 11.13 7.63 10.00
N PHE A 118 11.26 6.39 9.59
CA PHE A 118 10.97 5.22 10.44
C PHE A 118 12.22 4.70 11.14
N LYS A 119 13.38 5.36 10.97
CA LYS A 119 14.69 4.95 11.56
C LYS A 119 15.01 3.47 11.31
N SER A 120 14.72 3.00 10.11
CA SER A 120 14.82 1.61 9.70
C SER A 120 15.37 1.48 8.28
N VAL A 121 15.51 0.27 7.79
CA VAL A 121 15.89 -0.02 6.41
C VAL A 121 14.66 -0.41 5.61
N LYS A 122 14.41 0.28 4.49
CA LYS A 122 13.38 -0.09 3.54
C LYS A 122 13.97 -0.93 2.41
N VAL A 123 13.47 -2.13 2.23
CA VAL A 123 13.86 -3.05 1.15
C VAL A 123 12.77 -3.11 0.10
N CYS A 124 13.12 -2.89 -1.15
CA CYS A 124 12.21 -2.85 -2.29
C CYS A 124 12.56 -3.96 -3.31
N PRO A 125 12.17 -5.23 -3.08
CA PRO A 125 12.59 -6.35 -3.92
C PRO A 125 12.13 -6.24 -5.37
N LEU A 126 11.00 -5.57 -5.61
CA LEU A 126 10.40 -5.43 -6.93
C LEU A 126 10.83 -4.14 -7.66
N ILE A 127 11.85 -3.44 -7.19
CA ILE A 127 12.17 -2.08 -7.64
C ILE A 127 12.42 -1.96 -9.14
N HIS A 128 12.95 -3.02 -9.77
CA HIS A 128 13.25 -3.08 -11.19
C HIS A 128 12.17 -3.77 -12.04
N TRP A 129 11.11 -4.28 -11.39
CA TRP A 129 10.06 -5.00 -12.09
C TRP A 129 9.16 -4.05 -12.89
N THR A 130 8.81 -4.48 -14.10
CA THR A 130 7.79 -3.84 -14.93
C THR A 130 6.39 -4.30 -14.51
N TRP A 131 5.35 -3.64 -15.02
CA TRP A 131 3.97 -4.09 -14.84
C TRP A 131 3.73 -5.46 -15.47
N ASP A 132 4.39 -5.72 -16.61
CA ASP A 132 4.32 -7.02 -17.27
C ASP A 132 4.97 -8.12 -16.44
N ASP A 133 6.11 -7.85 -15.79
CA ASP A 133 6.75 -8.80 -14.86
C ASP A 133 5.83 -9.15 -13.69
N VAL A 134 5.14 -8.15 -13.15
CA VAL A 134 4.16 -8.34 -12.05
C VAL A 134 3.05 -9.30 -12.48
N TRP A 135 2.44 -9.07 -13.64
CA TRP A 135 1.38 -9.93 -14.14
C TRP A 135 1.86 -11.29 -14.60
N ALA A 136 3.05 -11.37 -15.19
CA ALA A 136 3.67 -12.65 -15.54
C ALA A 136 3.86 -13.53 -14.30
N TYR A 137 4.33 -12.95 -13.19
CA TYR A 137 4.50 -13.65 -11.93
C TYR A 137 3.15 -14.10 -11.33
N ILE A 138 2.18 -13.19 -11.24
CA ILE A 138 0.83 -13.49 -10.73
C ILE A 138 0.21 -14.67 -11.48
N LYS A 139 0.25 -14.63 -12.82
CA LYS A 139 -0.29 -15.69 -13.68
C LYS A 139 0.49 -17.01 -13.53
N LYS A 140 1.82 -16.93 -13.50
CA LYS A 140 2.68 -18.12 -13.39
C LYS A 140 2.44 -18.91 -12.11
N TYR A 141 2.22 -18.22 -10.99
CA TYR A 141 2.05 -18.83 -9.67
C TYR A 141 0.60 -18.85 -9.19
N ASP A 142 -0.34 -18.51 -10.08
CA ASP A 142 -1.78 -18.46 -9.80
C ASP A 142 -2.08 -17.72 -8.49
N LEU A 143 -1.52 -16.50 -8.34
CA LEU A 143 -1.70 -15.72 -7.14
C LEU A 143 -3.05 -15.00 -7.14
N HIS A 144 -3.68 -14.93 -5.98
CA HIS A 144 -4.81 -14.04 -5.80
C HIS A 144 -4.38 -12.58 -5.98
N TYR A 145 -5.25 -11.77 -6.56
CA TYR A 145 -5.06 -10.33 -6.67
C TYR A 145 -6.39 -9.60 -6.44
N ASN A 146 -6.35 -8.30 -6.30
CA ASN A 146 -7.57 -7.50 -6.13
C ASN A 146 -8.30 -7.40 -7.46
N GLU A 147 -9.54 -7.85 -7.51
CA GLU A 147 -10.36 -7.94 -8.72
C GLU A 147 -10.63 -6.58 -9.38
N LEU A 148 -10.50 -5.48 -8.64
CA LEU A 148 -10.60 -4.13 -9.21
C LEU A 148 -9.58 -3.87 -10.33
N HIS A 149 -8.47 -4.61 -10.37
CA HIS A 149 -7.54 -4.52 -11.51
C HIS A 149 -8.20 -4.89 -12.84
N ASP A 150 -9.18 -5.78 -12.85
CA ASP A 150 -9.94 -6.18 -14.04
C ASP A 150 -10.97 -5.11 -14.46
N PHE A 151 -11.23 -4.15 -13.58
CA PHE A 151 -12.15 -3.02 -13.79
C PHE A 151 -11.43 -1.69 -13.98
N ASN A 152 -10.24 -1.71 -14.56
CA ASN A 152 -9.44 -0.53 -14.85
C ASN A 152 -8.98 0.28 -13.61
N TYR A 153 -8.69 -0.38 -12.50
CA TYR A 153 -8.03 0.21 -11.34
C TYR A 153 -6.55 -0.23 -11.28
N PRO A 154 -5.63 0.42 -12.00
CA PRO A 154 -4.22 0.02 -12.01
C PRO A 154 -3.52 0.28 -10.66
N SER A 155 -4.04 1.21 -9.86
CA SER A 155 -3.54 1.53 -8.53
C SER A 155 -4.69 1.63 -7.54
N ILE A 156 -4.71 0.77 -6.54
CA ILE A 156 -5.81 0.65 -5.57
C ILE A 156 -5.36 1.18 -4.21
N GLY A 157 -6.21 1.95 -3.55
CA GLY A 157 -6.02 2.45 -2.19
C GLY A 157 -7.35 2.64 -1.47
N CYS A 158 -7.53 3.76 -0.73
CA CYS A 158 -8.80 4.07 -0.08
C CYS A 158 -9.87 4.43 -1.13
N ILE A 159 -11.12 4.03 -0.91
CA ILE A 159 -12.28 4.32 -1.76
C ILE A 159 -12.33 5.80 -2.18
N PRO A 160 -12.31 6.78 -1.25
CA PRO A 160 -12.47 8.17 -1.62
C PRO A 160 -11.27 8.77 -2.38
N CYS A 161 -10.16 8.02 -2.49
CA CYS A 161 -8.91 8.46 -3.12
C CYS A 161 -8.54 7.60 -4.33
N THR A 162 -9.46 6.81 -4.87
CA THR A 162 -9.17 5.85 -5.95
C THR A 162 -10.34 5.81 -6.92
N ALA A 163 -10.03 5.97 -8.20
CA ALA A 163 -10.98 5.85 -9.30
C ALA A 163 -10.43 4.94 -10.39
N ALA A 164 -11.32 4.35 -11.18
CA ALA A 164 -10.94 3.68 -12.41
C ALA A 164 -10.38 4.70 -13.41
N VAL A 165 -9.46 4.27 -14.27
CA VAL A 165 -8.88 5.12 -15.32
C VAL A 165 -9.39 4.69 -16.69
N SER A 166 -9.61 5.66 -17.57
CA SER A 166 -9.98 5.42 -18.95
C SER A 166 -8.76 5.64 -19.84
N GLY A 167 -8.07 4.56 -20.21
CA GLY A 167 -6.96 4.63 -21.18
C GLY A 167 -5.61 4.17 -20.63
N SER A 168 -4.56 4.37 -21.44
CA SER A 168 -3.17 3.95 -21.18
C SER A 168 -2.34 5.02 -20.46
N GLY A 169 -2.95 5.81 -19.60
CA GLY A 169 -2.27 6.87 -18.84
C GLY A 169 -1.34 6.34 -17.73
N ASP A 170 -0.83 7.24 -16.91
CA ASP A 170 -0.03 6.90 -15.71
C ASP A 170 -0.80 5.91 -14.84
N SER A 171 -0.13 4.85 -14.39
CA SER A 171 -0.72 3.81 -13.53
C SER A 171 -1.33 4.38 -12.24
N ARG A 172 -1.04 5.62 -11.88
CA ARG A 172 -1.56 6.31 -10.69
C ARG A 172 -2.52 7.47 -10.99
N GLU A 173 -2.92 7.66 -12.24
CA GLU A 173 -3.85 8.73 -12.66
C GLU A 173 -5.18 8.69 -11.88
N GLY A 174 -5.69 7.50 -11.56
CA GLY A 174 -6.88 7.31 -10.73
C GLY A 174 -6.71 7.64 -9.25
N ARG A 175 -5.50 8.04 -8.79
CA ARG A 175 -5.23 8.34 -7.38
C ARG A 175 -5.29 9.84 -7.13
N TRP A 176 -6.13 10.24 -6.13
CA TRP A 176 -6.33 11.65 -5.75
C TRP A 176 -6.68 12.55 -6.93
N SER A 177 -7.44 12.07 -7.90
CA SER A 177 -7.80 12.77 -9.15
C SER A 177 -8.35 14.20 -8.95
N ASN A 178 -8.87 14.50 -7.77
CA ASN A 178 -9.40 15.82 -7.41
C ASN A 178 -8.43 16.66 -6.55
N SER A 179 -7.14 16.36 -6.54
CA SER A 179 -6.15 17.00 -5.68
C SER A 179 -4.79 17.05 -6.37
N THR A 180 -3.92 17.96 -5.96
CA THR A 180 -2.52 18.02 -6.43
C THR A 180 -1.62 16.96 -5.80
N LYS A 181 -2.17 16.10 -4.94
CA LYS A 181 -1.44 15.04 -4.26
C LYS A 181 -1.10 13.90 -5.22
N THR A 182 0.14 13.45 -5.21
CA THR A 182 0.64 12.33 -6.04
C THR A 182 1.07 11.11 -5.22
N GLU A 183 1.39 11.28 -3.94
CA GLU A 183 1.83 10.21 -3.05
C GLU A 183 1.17 10.28 -1.67
N CYS A 184 0.97 9.11 -1.05
CA CYS A 184 0.32 9.03 0.27
C CYS A 184 1.23 9.38 1.45
N GLY A 185 2.49 9.71 1.20
CA GLY A 185 3.46 10.04 2.23
C GLY A 185 4.19 8.86 2.89
N LEU A 186 3.79 7.62 2.61
CA LEU A 186 4.50 6.43 3.11
C LEU A 186 5.90 6.29 2.49
N HIS A 187 6.12 6.88 1.32
CA HIS A 187 7.32 6.69 0.52
C HIS A 187 8.09 7.99 0.26
N THR A 188 7.63 9.11 0.80
CA THR A 188 8.32 10.40 0.70
C THR A 188 9.34 10.56 1.82
N THR A 189 10.50 11.09 1.52
CA THR A 189 11.57 11.38 2.50
C THR A 189 11.30 12.63 3.33
N ASN A 190 10.39 13.50 2.89
CA ASN A 190 10.06 14.74 3.59
C ASN A 190 8.99 14.50 4.66
N LYS A 191 9.21 15.00 5.88
CA LYS A 191 8.13 15.19 6.85
C LYS A 191 7.06 16.10 6.23
N PRO A 192 5.77 15.87 6.54
CA PRO A 192 4.70 16.78 6.12
C PRO A 192 4.89 18.17 6.69
#